data_a288184d8f53b0592c260083f6eed67c
#
_entry.id   a288184d8f53b0592c260083f6eed67c
#
_cell.length_a   1.000
_cell.length_b   1.000
_cell.length_c   1.000
_cell.angle_alpha   90.00
_cell.angle_beta   90.00
_cell.angle_gamma   90.00
#
_symmetry.space_group_name_H-M   'P 1'
#
loop_
_entity.id
_entity.type
_entity.pdbx_description
1 polymer ?
#
loop_
_entity_poly.entity_id
_entity_poly.type
_entity_poly.pdbx_seq_one_letter_code
_entity_poly.pdbx_strand_id
1 'polypeptide(L)'
;MIEWGCGDGNQLSLAEYPQYTGLDVSPCVIEKVKKQFANDRSKMFYEVGEFLENPSSAELGLSLDVMYHLVNDEIFESYMRNLFTYAQKFVIIYSSNKDQPHTQHVRHRQFSSWVQKNAVEWKFKTMIPNAYPYDENKPNETSFCDFYVYEKK
;
A
#
# COMPACT_ATOMS: atom_id res chain seq x y z
N MET A 1 -8.27 9.42 -2.65
CA MET A 1 -7.07 8.65 -2.28
C MET A 1 -6.76 7.59 -3.32
N ILE A 2 -5.52 7.10 -3.39
CA ILE A 2 -5.10 5.99 -4.25
C ILE A 2 -4.50 4.90 -3.36
N GLU A 3 -5.00 3.67 -3.48
CA GLU A 3 -4.46 2.50 -2.80
C GLU A 3 -3.74 1.59 -3.81
N TRP A 4 -2.49 1.28 -3.52
CA TRP A 4 -1.62 0.41 -4.30
C TRP A 4 -1.66 -1.00 -3.73
N GLY A 5 -2.24 -1.94 -4.46
CA GLY A 5 -2.55 -3.30 -4.02
C GLY A 5 -3.86 -3.36 -3.23
N CYS A 6 -4.96 -2.93 -3.85
CA CYS A 6 -6.27 -2.87 -3.20
C CYS A 6 -6.88 -4.25 -2.89
N GLY A 7 -6.29 -5.31 -3.42
CA GLY A 7 -6.74 -6.66 -3.20
C GLY A 7 -8.22 -6.86 -3.55
N ASP A 8 -8.87 -7.72 -2.80
CA ASP A 8 -10.27 -8.10 -3.05
C ASP A 8 -11.31 -7.10 -2.52
N GLY A 9 -10.89 -5.93 -2.06
CA GLY A 9 -11.77 -4.87 -1.55
C GLY A 9 -12.30 -5.11 -0.13
N ASN A 10 -11.82 -6.13 0.57
CA ASN A 10 -12.26 -6.40 1.93
C ASN A 10 -11.91 -5.23 2.88
N GLN A 11 -10.69 -4.71 2.81
CA GLN A 11 -10.27 -3.54 3.60
C GLN A 11 -11.12 -2.31 3.27
N LEU A 12 -11.38 -2.07 1.97
CA LEU A 12 -12.23 -0.97 1.53
C LEU A 12 -13.65 -1.06 2.07
N SER A 13 -14.19 -2.26 2.25
CA SER A 13 -15.54 -2.45 2.80
C SER A 13 -15.69 -2.02 4.26
N LEU A 14 -14.57 -1.85 4.97
CA LEU A 14 -14.51 -1.46 6.39
C LEU A 14 -14.31 0.06 6.59
N ALA A 15 -14.17 0.83 5.51
CA ALA A 15 -13.87 2.26 5.58
C ALA A 15 -14.66 3.05 4.53
N GLU A 16 -15.00 4.29 4.87
CA GLU A 16 -15.65 5.23 3.96
C GLU A 16 -14.64 6.27 3.47
N TYR A 17 -14.51 6.37 2.14
CA TYR A 17 -13.67 7.37 1.50
C TYR A 17 -14.50 8.20 0.51
N PRO A 18 -14.39 9.55 0.54
CA PRO A 18 -15.15 10.41 -0.40
C PRO A 18 -14.85 10.12 -1.86
N GLN A 19 -13.59 9.83 -2.17
CA GLN A 19 -13.13 9.36 -3.48
C GLN A 19 -11.99 8.35 -3.28
N TYR A 20 -12.09 7.24 -3.98
CA TYR A 20 -11.13 6.14 -3.88
C TYR A 20 -10.75 5.60 -5.24
N THR A 21 -9.46 5.38 -5.44
CA THR A 21 -8.91 4.67 -6.60
C THR A 21 -8.11 3.48 -6.09
N GLY A 22 -8.57 2.27 -6.38
CA GLY A 22 -7.89 1.03 -6.06
C GLY A 22 -7.10 0.51 -7.26
N LEU A 23 -5.84 0.16 -7.03
CA LEU A 23 -4.93 -0.39 -8.03
C LEU A 23 -4.49 -1.79 -7.61
N ASP A 24 -4.48 -2.72 -8.55
CA ASP A 24 -3.92 -4.06 -8.36
C ASP A 24 -3.27 -4.56 -9.66
N VAL A 25 -2.37 -5.52 -9.55
CA VAL A 25 -1.72 -6.15 -10.71
C VAL A 25 -2.56 -7.30 -11.30
N SER A 26 -3.58 -7.76 -10.57
CA SER A 26 -4.41 -8.90 -10.95
C SER A 26 -5.69 -8.47 -11.66
N PRO A 27 -5.86 -8.78 -12.96
CA PRO A 27 -7.11 -8.51 -13.70
C PRO A 27 -8.34 -9.10 -13.02
N CYS A 28 -8.23 -10.35 -12.52
CA CYS A 28 -9.34 -11.03 -11.85
C CYS A 28 -9.77 -10.31 -10.57
N VAL A 29 -8.82 -9.77 -9.81
CA VAL A 29 -9.09 -8.97 -8.61
C VAL A 29 -9.82 -7.69 -9.00
N ILE A 30 -9.33 -6.97 -10.00
CA ILE A 30 -9.93 -5.73 -10.50
C ILE A 30 -11.36 -5.97 -11.00
N GLU A 31 -11.60 -7.04 -11.75
CA GLU A 31 -12.98 -7.39 -12.17
C GLU A 31 -13.91 -7.66 -10.98
N LYS A 32 -13.41 -8.36 -9.96
CA LYS A 32 -14.17 -8.67 -8.76
C LYS A 32 -14.58 -7.39 -8.01
N VAL A 33 -13.63 -6.50 -7.75
CA VAL A 33 -13.92 -5.26 -7.01
C VAL A 33 -14.77 -4.28 -7.81
N LYS A 34 -14.59 -4.19 -9.13
CA LYS A 34 -15.47 -3.41 -10.03
C LYS A 34 -16.94 -3.89 -9.91
N LYS A 35 -17.17 -5.20 -9.82
CA LYS A 35 -18.53 -5.76 -9.62
C LYS A 35 -19.06 -5.49 -8.21
N GLN A 36 -18.22 -5.68 -7.20
CA GLN A 36 -18.60 -5.49 -5.79
C GLN A 36 -19.02 -4.06 -5.48
N PHE A 37 -18.33 -3.08 -6.05
CA PHE A 37 -18.58 -1.65 -5.83
C PHE A 37 -19.27 -0.96 -7.01
N ALA A 38 -19.94 -1.69 -7.90
CA ALA A 38 -20.55 -1.16 -9.13
C ALA A 38 -21.56 -0.04 -8.90
N ASN A 39 -22.21 0.00 -7.74
CA ASN A 39 -23.21 1.02 -7.38
C ASN A 39 -22.59 2.26 -6.68
N ASP A 40 -21.31 2.25 -6.39
CA ASP A 40 -20.62 3.36 -5.74
C ASP A 40 -19.70 4.10 -6.72
N ARG A 41 -20.20 5.21 -7.27
CA ARG A 41 -19.46 6.04 -8.24
C ARG A 41 -18.25 6.76 -7.66
N SER A 42 -18.07 6.76 -6.34
CA SER A 42 -16.89 7.34 -5.69
C SER A 42 -15.68 6.38 -5.70
N LYS A 43 -15.87 5.16 -6.16
CA LYS A 43 -14.85 4.09 -6.23
C LYS A 43 -14.49 3.81 -7.69
N MET A 44 -13.19 3.82 -7.98
CA MET A 44 -12.63 3.45 -9.29
C MET A 44 -11.55 2.39 -9.10
N PHE A 45 -11.43 1.48 -10.04
CA PHE A 45 -10.46 0.38 -9.95
C PHE A 45 -9.78 0.16 -11.30
N TYR A 46 -8.46 0.02 -11.28
CA TYR A 46 -7.65 -0.17 -12.49
C TYR A 46 -6.56 -1.22 -12.25
N GLU A 47 -6.19 -1.92 -13.29
CA GLU A 47 -4.89 -2.58 -13.30
C GLU A 47 -3.79 -1.52 -13.27
N VAL A 48 -2.68 -1.82 -12.59
CA VAL A 48 -1.56 -0.88 -12.46
C VAL A 48 -1.08 -0.40 -13.83
N GLY A 49 -0.99 -1.29 -14.83
CA GLY A 49 -0.60 -0.94 -16.19
C GLY A 49 -1.55 0.07 -16.83
N GLU A 50 -2.85 -0.20 -16.76
CA GLU A 50 -3.92 0.68 -17.27
C GLU A 50 -3.85 2.07 -16.62
N PHE A 51 -3.70 2.12 -15.31
CA PHE A 51 -3.59 3.38 -14.58
C PHE A 51 -2.38 4.21 -15.01
N LEU A 52 -1.24 3.58 -15.24
CA LEU A 52 0.01 4.25 -15.61
C LEU A 52 0.01 4.82 -17.04
N GLU A 53 -0.92 4.42 -17.92
CA GLU A 53 -1.10 5.03 -19.25
C GLU A 53 -1.67 6.45 -19.17
N ASN A 54 -2.53 6.72 -18.17
CA ASN A 54 -3.10 8.05 -17.93
C ASN A 54 -3.28 8.30 -16.41
N PRO A 55 -2.17 8.48 -15.69
CA PRO A 55 -2.20 8.50 -14.24
C PRO A 55 -2.79 9.80 -13.68
N SER A 56 -3.43 9.67 -12.53
CA SER A 56 -3.89 10.79 -11.72
C SER A 56 -3.20 10.79 -10.35
N SER A 57 -3.26 11.91 -9.65
CA SER A 57 -2.72 12.02 -8.29
C SER A 57 -3.83 12.22 -7.29
N ALA A 58 -3.59 11.85 -6.03
CA ALA A 58 -4.51 12.07 -4.93
C ALA A 58 -3.79 12.60 -3.69
N GLU A 59 -4.53 13.20 -2.76
CA GLU A 59 -3.93 13.71 -1.53
C GLU A 59 -3.28 12.62 -0.68
N LEU A 60 -3.82 11.40 -0.70
CA LEU A 60 -3.35 10.27 0.09
C LEU A 60 -3.01 9.08 -0.80
N GLY A 61 -1.80 8.57 -0.67
CA GLY A 61 -1.36 7.26 -1.15
C GLY A 61 -1.42 6.22 -0.03
N LEU A 62 -2.00 5.06 -0.29
CA LEU A 62 -2.06 3.93 0.63
C LEU A 62 -1.32 2.70 0.10
N SER A 63 -0.69 1.99 1.03
CA SER A 63 -0.11 0.66 0.82
C SER A 63 -0.37 -0.18 2.07
N LEU A 64 -1.29 -1.14 1.99
CA LEU A 64 -1.69 -1.98 3.12
C LEU A 64 -1.38 -3.44 2.82
N ASP A 65 -0.47 -4.04 3.59
CA ASP A 65 -0.07 -5.46 3.48
C ASP A 65 0.52 -5.90 2.11
N VAL A 66 1.14 -5.00 1.35
CA VAL A 66 1.66 -5.29 0.01
C VAL A 66 3.16 -5.49 -0.02
N MET A 67 3.93 -4.61 0.64
CA MET A 67 5.37 -4.48 0.41
C MET A 67 6.18 -5.74 0.62
N TYR A 68 5.86 -6.54 1.62
CA TYR A 68 6.59 -7.76 1.91
C TYR A 68 6.29 -8.91 0.93
N HIS A 69 5.29 -8.75 0.05
CA HIS A 69 5.05 -9.65 -1.09
C HIS A 69 5.87 -9.29 -2.32
N LEU A 70 6.48 -8.11 -2.35
CA LEU A 70 7.32 -7.65 -3.47
C LEU A 70 8.75 -8.18 -3.31
N VAL A 71 8.97 -9.46 -3.59
CA VAL A 71 10.27 -10.13 -3.36
C VAL A 71 11.36 -9.64 -4.31
N ASN A 72 11.02 -9.24 -5.54
CA ASN A 72 11.94 -8.69 -6.53
C ASN A 72 12.28 -7.23 -6.21
N ASP A 73 13.55 -6.85 -6.29
CA ASP A 73 14.00 -5.49 -5.95
C ASP A 73 13.53 -4.44 -6.97
N GLU A 74 13.51 -4.76 -8.27
CA GLU A 74 13.07 -3.81 -9.30
C GLU A 74 11.56 -3.52 -9.19
N ILE A 75 10.76 -4.55 -8.88
CA ILE A 75 9.32 -4.40 -8.63
C ILE A 75 9.08 -3.55 -7.39
N PHE A 76 9.81 -3.81 -6.30
CA PHE A 76 9.74 -3.03 -5.09
C PHE A 76 10.11 -1.56 -5.34
N GLU A 77 11.21 -1.30 -6.05
CA GLU A 77 11.65 0.04 -6.42
C GLU A 77 10.59 0.80 -7.23
N SER A 78 10.04 0.17 -8.26
CA SER A 78 8.99 0.75 -9.09
C SER A 78 7.72 1.04 -8.29
N TYR A 79 7.31 0.10 -7.45
CA TYR A 79 6.17 0.24 -6.57
C TYR A 79 6.33 1.45 -5.63
N MET A 80 7.46 1.54 -4.93
CA MET A 80 7.75 2.63 -4.01
C MET A 80 7.77 3.98 -4.72
N ARG A 81 8.40 4.07 -5.90
CA ARG A 81 8.39 5.30 -6.69
C ARG A 81 6.97 5.73 -7.03
N ASN A 82 6.15 4.82 -7.52
CA ASN A 82 4.77 5.11 -7.90
C ASN A 82 3.95 5.57 -6.69
N LEU A 83 4.02 4.85 -5.56
CA LEU A 83 3.30 5.20 -4.32
C LEU A 83 3.56 6.65 -3.91
N PHE A 84 4.82 7.10 -3.91
CA PHE A 84 5.20 8.44 -3.51
C PHE A 84 5.01 9.49 -4.61
N THR A 85 5.08 9.12 -5.90
CA THR A 85 4.89 10.05 -7.02
C THR A 85 3.45 10.52 -7.13
N TYR A 86 2.48 9.61 -6.99
CA TYR A 86 1.07 9.91 -7.20
C TYR A 86 0.34 10.35 -5.92
N ALA A 87 1.03 10.39 -4.77
CA ALA A 87 0.53 11.02 -3.56
C ALA A 87 0.94 12.50 -3.48
N GLN A 88 0.03 13.37 -3.04
CA GLN A 88 0.26 14.82 -2.99
C GLN A 88 0.52 15.37 -1.60
N LYS A 89 -0.06 14.75 -0.53
CA LYS A 89 0.05 15.25 0.84
C LYS A 89 0.53 14.20 1.83
N PHE A 90 -0.05 13.00 1.76
CA PHE A 90 0.23 11.93 2.72
C PHE A 90 0.46 10.61 2.01
N VAL A 91 1.35 9.81 2.61
CA VAL A 91 1.49 8.39 2.32
C VAL A 91 1.35 7.61 3.63
N ILE A 92 0.51 6.59 3.64
CA ILE A 92 0.36 5.66 4.75
C ILE A 92 0.75 4.26 4.27
N ILE A 93 1.65 3.65 5.00
CA ILE A 93 2.15 2.31 4.73
C ILE A 93 1.88 1.45 5.95
N TYR A 94 1.17 0.33 5.76
CA TYR A 94 1.08 -0.73 6.74
C TYR A 94 1.96 -1.88 6.30
N SER A 95 3.09 -2.04 6.96
CA SER A 95 4.07 -3.09 6.64
C SER A 95 5.05 -3.27 7.80
N SER A 96 5.80 -4.36 7.77
CA SER A 96 7.01 -4.52 8.58
C SER A 96 8.10 -3.56 8.06
N ASN A 97 8.90 -3.02 8.97
CA ASN A 97 9.99 -2.08 8.63
C ASN A 97 11.32 -2.59 9.18
N LYS A 98 11.71 -3.79 8.76
CA LYS A 98 12.94 -4.46 9.20
C LYS A 98 13.46 -5.36 8.09
N ASP A 99 14.79 -5.47 7.96
CA ASP A 99 15.40 -6.43 7.07
C ASP A 99 15.42 -7.81 7.74
N GLN A 100 14.93 -8.81 7.03
CA GLN A 100 14.97 -10.21 7.47
C GLN A 100 15.26 -11.12 6.28
N PRO A 101 15.83 -12.33 6.50
CA PRO A 101 15.92 -13.35 5.48
C PRO A 101 14.57 -13.58 4.83
N HIS A 102 14.53 -13.61 3.50
CA HIS A 102 13.29 -13.78 2.74
C HIS A 102 12.97 -15.26 2.51
N THR A 103 11.69 -15.53 2.36
CA THR A 103 11.16 -16.78 1.85
C THR A 103 10.83 -16.64 0.35
N GLN A 104 10.31 -17.69 -0.27
CA GLN A 104 9.90 -17.64 -1.67
C GLN A 104 8.84 -16.56 -1.96
N HIS A 105 7.97 -16.23 -0.99
CA HIS A 105 6.82 -15.36 -1.17
C HIS A 105 6.80 -14.13 -0.27
N VAL A 106 7.74 -14.03 0.67
CA VAL A 106 7.77 -12.92 1.65
C VAL A 106 9.19 -12.43 1.82
N ARG A 107 9.39 -11.13 1.65
CA ARG A 107 10.65 -10.45 1.91
C ARG A 107 10.40 -9.16 2.69
N HIS A 108 10.77 -9.18 3.95
CA HIS A 108 10.74 -7.99 4.78
C HIS A 108 11.90 -7.06 4.43
N ARG A 109 11.62 -5.77 4.32
CA ARG A 109 12.62 -4.72 4.06
C ARG A 109 12.43 -3.55 5.01
N GLN A 110 13.52 -2.93 5.41
CA GLN A 110 13.47 -1.63 6.08
C GLN A 110 13.17 -0.53 5.06
N PHE A 111 11.91 -0.46 4.61
CA PHE A 111 11.47 0.46 3.57
C PHE A 111 11.67 1.94 3.95
N SER A 112 11.71 2.28 5.25
CA SER A 112 11.99 3.64 5.73
C SER A 112 13.38 4.14 5.27
N SER A 113 14.36 3.26 5.17
CA SER A 113 15.68 3.59 4.61
C SER A 113 15.59 3.96 3.13
N TRP A 114 14.74 3.27 2.38
CA TRP A 114 14.46 3.62 0.99
C TRP A 114 13.81 5.00 0.87
N VAL A 115 12.79 5.29 1.69
CA VAL A 115 12.11 6.60 1.69
C VAL A 115 13.08 7.72 2.00
N GLN A 116 13.91 7.56 3.03
CA GLN A 116 14.92 8.55 3.40
C GLN A 116 15.89 8.90 2.25
N LYS A 117 16.24 7.90 1.44
CA LYS A 117 17.20 8.04 0.33
C LYS A 117 16.55 8.56 -0.95
N ASN A 118 15.34 8.12 -1.28
CA ASN A 118 14.76 8.26 -2.62
C ASN A 118 13.53 9.18 -2.67
N ALA A 119 12.90 9.49 -1.52
CA ALA A 119 11.71 10.34 -1.44
C ALA A 119 11.99 11.53 -0.48
N VAL A 120 13.03 12.31 -0.80
CA VAL A 120 13.58 13.36 0.07
C VAL A 120 12.61 14.51 0.36
N GLU A 121 11.60 14.70 -0.49
CA GLU A 121 10.51 15.66 -0.30
C GLU A 121 9.46 15.19 0.71
N TRP A 122 9.59 13.98 1.21
CA TRP A 122 8.70 13.41 2.22
C TRP A 122 9.38 13.36 3.58
N LYS A 123 8.65 13.69 4.64
CA LYS A 123 9.11 13.54 6.02
C LYS A 123 8.28 12.47 6.72
N PHE A 124 8.94 11.67 7.53
CA PHE A 124 8.26 10.80 8.49
C PHE A 124 7.48 11.66 9.48
N LYS A 125 6.18 11.38 9.63
CA LYS A 125 5.30 12.12 10.54
C LYS A 125 5.08 11.38 11.84
N THR A 126 4.67 10.13 11.76
CA THR A 126 4.40 9.29 12.93
C THR A 126 4.34 7.81 12.56
N MET A 127 4.50 6.97 13.55
CA MET A 127 4.18 5.55 13.50
C MET A 127 3.03 5.27 14.47
N ILE A 128 2.04 4.50 14.01
CA ILE A 128 0.92 4.04 14.81
C ILE A 128 1.06 2.53 14.95
N PRO A 129 1.27 2.03 16.17
CA PRO A 129 1.36 0.59 16.41
C PRO A 129 0.07 -0.09 15.98
N ASN A 130 0.20 -1.29 15.44
CA ASN A 130 -0.95 -2.11 15.16
C ASN A 130 -1.60 -2.61 16.48
N ALA A 131 -2.91 -2.83 16.45
CA ALA A 131 -3.68 -3.23 17.63
C ALA A 131 -3.36 -4.67 18.12
N TYR A 132 -2.72 -5.48 17.27
CA TYR A 132 -2.37 -6.88 17.51
C TYR A 132 -0.86 -7.11 17.28
N PRO A 133 0.03 -6.55 18.12
CA PRO A 133 1.47 -6.67 17.95
C PRO A 133 1.90 -8.13 18.02
N TYR A 134 2.94 -8.47 17.26
CA TYR A 134 3.38 -9.85 17.08
C TYR A 134 3.63 -10.57 18.40
N ASP A 135 3.01 -11.73 18.53
CA ASP A 135 3.19 -12.72 19.60
C ASP A 135 3.52 -14.08 18.96
N GLU A 136 4.68 -14.64 19.29
CA GLU A 136 5.12 -15.95 18.79
C GLU A 136 4.19 -17.11 19.17
N ASN A 137 3.41 -16.96 20.24
CA ASN A 137 2.42 -17.94 20.66
C ASN A 137 1.09 -17.83 19.89
N LYS A 138 0.90 -16.72 19.14
CA LYS A 138 -0.31 -16.43 18.36
C LYS A 138 0.02 -15.86 16.98
N PRO A 139 0.84 -16.54 16.18
CA PRO A 139 1.36 -15.97 14.93
C PRO A 139 0.28 -15.67 13.88
N ASN A 140 -0.86 -16.38 13.94
CA ASN A 140 -1.97 -16.19 13.01
C ASN A 140 -2.99 -15.11 13.44
N GLU A 141 -2.84 -14.57 14.65
CA GLU A 141 -3.73 -13.56 15.22
C GLU A 141 -3.04 -12.21 15.40
N THR A 142 -1.74 -12.14 15.10
CA THR A 142 -0.86 -11.01 15.41
C THR A 142 0.01 -10.65 14.21
N SER A 143 0.54 -9.43 14.16
CA SER A 143 1.28 -8.92 13.00
C SER A 143 2.56 -8.20 13.38
N PHE A 144 3.61 -8.35 12.56
CA PHE A 144 4.84 -7.54 12.61
C PHE A 144 4.68 -6.14 12.01
N CYS A 145 3.54 -5.87 11.39
CA CYS A 145 3.32 -4.65 10.63
C CYS A 145 2.75 -3.56 11.53
N ASP A 146 3.21 -2.33 11.29
CA ASP A 146 2.68 -1.12 11.90
C ASP A 146 2.32 -0.12 10.79
N PHE A 147 1.60 0.94 11.16
CA PHE A 147 1.27 2.03 10.23
C PHE A 147 2.35 3.11 10.29
N TYR A 148 2.92 3.44 9.16
CA TYR A 148 3.91 4.51 9.00
C TYR A 148 3.31 5.63 8.15
N VAL A 149 3.26 6.83 8.71
CA VAL A 149 2.68 8.01 8.07
C VAL A 149 3.79 8.94 7.61
N TYR A 150 3.78 9.28 6.34
CA TYR A 150 4.65 10.28 5.73
C TYR A 150 3.83 11.47 5.26
N GLU A 151 4.40 12.66 5.35
CA GLU A 151 3.80 13.92 4.91
C GLU A 151 4.75 14.62 3.95
N LYS A 152 4.22 15.13 2.85
CA LYS A 152 5.01 15.91 1.90
C LYS A 152 5.42 17.25 2.54
N LYS A 153 6.66 17.67 2.30
CA LYS A 153 7.22 18.93 2.84
C LYS A 153 6.60 20.15 2.14
#